data_ea710c8f63f54356f43967114effd2c5
#
_entry.id   ea710c8f63f54356f43967114effd2c5
#
_cell.length_a   1.000
_cell.length_b   1.000
_cell.length_c   1.000
_cell.angle_alpha   90.00
_cell.angle_beta   90.00
_cell.angle_gamma   90.00
#
_symmetry.space_group_name_H-M   'P 1'
#
loop_
_entity.id
_entity.type
_entity.pdbx_description
1 polymer ?
#
loop_
_entity_poly.entity_id
_entity_poly.type
_entity_poly.pdbx_seq_one_letter_code
_entity_poly.pdbx_strand_id
1 'polypeptide(L)'
;VVNWLGASNFSNLRRRSKVGQLVLLCLAVELLFFASFSSLKLPTATGGNMANFGKFAAQQAVSLASPKIQEKILTFLPALKEPAAEVRYGPYVPLAPLAVLLGYAMGIPLGLVACGTFIVLGLIGDVTGILPFAGGGGVDYWSQPTFGYLLGLLTASWFAGRVTLTLNSHWRRLAAAAGGLAIVHVSGLLYLFARYLLILLFEGDKAAVIWQPWLWEQVRNLSGYALPYDIFFTLALIGIGSPIRWLVDTLTSPDIALRPKSTWKHKFEEVL
;
A
#
# COMPACT_ATOMS: atom_id res chain seq x y z
N VAL A 1 11.95 25.20 20.07
CA VAL A 1 10.94 25.18 18.99
C VAL A 1 11.48 24.24 17.92
N VAL A 2 10.97 23.01 17.87
CA VAL A 2 11.38 21.98 16.91
C VAL A 2 10.88 22.42 15.54
N ASN A 3 11.80 22.68 14.63
CA ASN A 3 11.53 23.07 13.25
C ASN A 3 11.00 21.82 12.50
N TRP A 4 9.69 21.57 12.58
CA TRP A 4 9.00 20.40 12.04
C TRP A 4 9.02 20.32 10.51
N LEU A 5 9.37 21.43 9.85
CA LEU A 5 9.54 21.53 8.41
C LEU A 5 11.05 21.69 8.12
N GLY A 6 11.80 20.59 8.15
CA GLY A 6 13.22 20.62 7.85
C GLY A 6 13.51 21.27 6.50
N ALA A 7 14.09 22.45 6.50
CA ALA A 7 14.40 23.27 5.32
C ALA A 7 15.21 22.54 4.23
N SER A 8 15.94 21.48 4.60
CA SER A 8 16.76 20.69 3.67
C SER A 8 15.96 19.92 2.60
N ASN A 9 14.67 19.67 2.82
CA ASN A 9 13.86 18.90 1.87
C ASN A 9 13.14 19.73 0.82
N PHE A 10 12.82 20.98 1.16
CA PHE A 10 12.35 21.91 0.14
C PHE A 10 13.47 22.24 -0.85
N SER A 11 14.75 22.14 -0.46
CA SER A 11 15.88 22.32 -1.38
C SER A 11 16.02 21.18 -2.40
N ASN A 12 15.71 19.93 -2.03
CA ASN A 12 15.75 18.78 -2.94
C ASN A 12 14.55 18.78 -3.91
N LEU A 13 13.37 19.24 -3.46
CA LEU A 13 12.22 19.47 -4.35
C LEU A 13 12.48 20.62 -5.34
N ARG A 14 13.20 21.65 -4.92
CA ARG A 14 13.60 22.76 -5.80
C ARG A 14 14.55 22.32 -6.94
N ARG A 15 15.21 21.16 -6.79
CA ARG A 15 16.10 20.57 -7.80
C ARG A 15 15.39 19.67 -8.80
N ARG A 16 14.15 19.25 -8.55
CA ARG A 16 13.40 18.43 -9.50
C ARG A 16 12.76 19.28 -10.58
N SER A 17 12.85 18.85 -11.83
CA SER A 17 12.19 19.54 -12.95
C SER A 17 10.67 19.51 -12.75
N LYS A 18 9.98 20.62 -13.05
CA LYS A 18 8.51 20.69 -12.96
C LYS A 18 7.82 19.66 -13.85
N VAL A 19 8.37 19.45 -15.05
CA VAL A 19 7.87 18.45 -16.00
C VAL A 19 8.03 17.03 -15.43
N GLY A 20 9.20 16.70 -14.87
CA GLY A 20 9.42 15.39 -14.24
C GLY A 20 8.49 15.15 -13.05
N GLN A 21 8.21 16.18 -12.24
CA GLN A 21 7.23 16.07 -11.15
C GLN A 21 5.82 15.80 -11.65
N LEU A 22 5.40 16.47 -12.73
CA LEU A 22 4.08 16.26 -13.34
C LEU A 22 3.96 14.85 -13.92
N VAL A 23 4.96 14.39 -14.68
CA VAL A 23 4.98 13.02 -15.23
C VAL A 23 4.90 11.98 -14.13
N LEU A 24 5.70 12.13 -13.07
CA LEU A 24 5.64 11.22 -11.92
C LEU A 24 4.28 11.23 -11.22
N LEU A 25 3.67 12.41 -11.10
CA LEU A 25 2.33 12.53 -10.51
C LEU A 25 1.29 11.76 -11.34
N CYS A 26 1.30 11.95 -12.66
CA CYS A 26 0.41 11.20 -13.56
C CYS A 26 0.63 9.69 -13.43
N LEU A 27 1.89 9.22 -13.51
CA LEU A 27 2.20 7.79 -13.35
C LEU A 27 1.79 7.23 -11.99
N ALA A 28 1.94 8.00 -10.92
CA ALA A 28 1.52 7.57 -9.58
C ALA A 28 0.00 7.46 -9.46
N VAL A 29 -0.74 8.41 -10.02
CA VAL A 29 -2.22 8.37 -10.06
C VAL A 29 -2.68 7.20 -10.91
N GLU A 30 -2.11 6.99 -12.11
CA GLU A 30 -2.41 5.83 -12.96
C GLU A 30 -2.13 4.51 -12.24
N LEU A 31 -1.01 4.40 -11.50
CA LEU A 31 -0.67 3.21 -10.73
C LEU A 31 -1.71 2.93 -9.65
N LEU A 32 -2.22 3.95 -8.96
CA LEU A 32 -3.29 3.80 -7.96
C LEU A 32 -4.60 3.36 -8.63
N PHE A 33 -4.96 3.93 -9.79
CA PHE A 33 -6.12 3.49 -10.56
C PHE A 33 -5.96 2.04 -11.03
N PHE A 34 -4.82 1.70 -11.63
CA PHE A 34 -4.53 0.34 -12.06
C PHE A 34 -4.66 -0.65 -10.90
N ALA A 35 -4.08 -0.33 -9.74
CA ALA A 35 -4.19 -1.15 -8.55
C ALA A 35 -5.64 -1.28 -8.06
N SER A 36 -6.43 -0.21 -8.10
CA SER A 36 -7.82 -0.24 -7.62
C SER A 36 -8.73 -1.10 -8.50
N PHE A 37 -8.47 -1.16 -9.81
CA PHE A 37 -9.17 -2.05 -10.73
C PHE A 37 -8.62 -3.48 -10.75
N SER A 38 -7.36 -3.67 -10.27
CA SER A 38 -6.68 -4.97 -10.23
C SER A 38 -7.00 -5.69 -8.93
N SER A 39 -8.12 -6.42 -8.90
CA SER A 39 -8.46 -7.25 -7.74
C SER A 39 -7.72 -8.59 -7.82
N LEU A 40 -6.82 -8.82 -6.85
CA LEU A 40 -6.11 -10.08 -6.69
C LEU A 40 -7.00 -11.06 -5.90
N LYS A 41 -7.23 -12.26 -6.45
CA LYS A 41 -7.91 -13.33 -5.70
C LYS A 41 -6.89 -14.03 -4.80
N LEU A 42 -6.90 -13.69 -3.51
CA LEU A 42 -6.00 -14.27 -2.51
C LEU A 42 -6.79 -15.13 -1.51
N PRO A 43 -6.17 -16.17 -0.92
CA PRO A 43 -6.80 -16.94 0.14
C PRO A 43 -7.22 -16.04 1.28
N THR A 44 -8.44 -16.18 1.82
CA THR A 44 -8.84 -15.38 2.99
C THR A 44 -7.92 -15.68 4.17
N ALA A 45 -7.42 -14.65 4.84
CA ALA A 45 -6.41 -14.76 5.91
C ALA A 45 -7.02 -15.23 7.25
N THR A 46 -7.72 -16.37 7.24
CA THR A 46 -8.13 -17.10 8.45
C THR A 46 -7.16 -18.23 8.72
N GLY A 47 -6.88 -18.54 10.00
CA GLY A 47 -5.88 -19.55 10.35
C GLY A 47 -6.12 -20.90 9.67
N GLY A 48 -7.37 -21.39 9.67
CA GLY A 48 -7.72 -22.66 9.02
C GLY A 48 -7.56 -22.61 7.49
N ASN A 49 -7.99 -21.51 6.84
CA ASN A 49 -7.89 -21.37 5.39
C ASN A 49 -6.43 -21.21 4.95
N MET A 50 -5.62 -20.48 5.71
CA MET A 50 -4.19 -20.33 5.42
C MET A 50 -3.42 -21.64 5.60
N ALA A 51 -3.79 -22.47 6.59
CA ALA A 51 -3.24 -23.81 6.75
C ALA A 51 -3.60 -24.72 5.55
N ASN A 52 -4.85 -24.69 5.09
CA ASN A 52 -5.29 -25.41 3.90
C ASN A 52 -4.57 -24.92 2.65
N PHE A 53 -4.41 -23.61 2.48
CA PHE A 53 -3.62 -23.06 1.37
C PHE A 53 -2.16 -23.48 1.43
N GLY A 54 -1.53 -23.45 2.60
CA GLY A 54 -0.16 -23.93 2.80
C GLY A 54 -0.02 -25.41 2.44
N LYS A 55 -0.97 -26.25 2.87
CA LYS A 55 -1.03 -27.69 2.51
C LYS A 55 -1.19 -27.87 0.99
N PHE A 56 -2.12 -27.14 0.37
CA PHE A 56 -2.34 -27.14 -1.08
C PHE A 56 -1.07 -26.74 -1.84
N ALA A 57 -0.43 -25.63 -1.47
CA ALA A 57 0.79 -25.15 -2.10
C ALA A 57 1.94 -26.13 -1.95
N ALA A 58 2.09 -26.77 -0.75
CA ALA A 58 3.09 -27.80 -0.52
C ALA A 58 2.83 -29.05 -1.39
N GLN A 59 1.58 -29.48 -1.52
CA GLN A 59 1.21 -30.59 -2.40
C GLN A 59 1.55 -30.29 -3.86
N GLN A 60 1.26 -29.07 -4.33
CA GLN A 60 1.63 -28.64 -5.69
C GLN A 60 3.16 -28.62 -5.87
N ALA A 61 3.91 -28.09 -4.91
CA ALA A 61 5.38 -28.10 -4.98
C ALA A 61 5.96 -29.53 -5.01
N VAL A 62 5.38 -30.42 -4.19
CA VAL A 62 5.78 -31.85 -4.19
C VAL A 62 5.45 -32.51 -5.52
N SER A 63 4.32 -32.23 -6.14
CA SER A 63 3.93 -32.81 -7.43
C SER A 63 4.87 -32.44 -8.60
N LEU A 64 5.60 -31.32 -8.48
CA LEU A 64 6.61 -30.88 -9.45
C LEU A 64 7.97 -31.57 -9.25
N ALA A 65 8.19 -32.26 -8.12
CA ALA A 65 9.44 -32.93 -7.82
C ALA A 65 9.51 -34.31 -8.51
N SER A 66 10.73 -34.87 -8.63
CA SER A 66 10.90 -36.21 -9.19
C SER A 66 10.26 -37.30 -8.28
N PRO A 67 9.79 -38.44 -8.82
CA PRO A 67 9.09 -39.49 -8.06
C PRO A 67 9.82 -39.93 -6.78
N LYS A 68 11.14 -40.08 -6.86
CA LYS A 68 11.99 -40.46 -5.71
C LYS A 68 11.97 -39.40 -4.59
N ILE A 69 11.91 -38.10 -4.96
CA ILE A 69 11.85 -37.01 -4.01
C ILE A 69 10.44 -36.90 -3.40
N GLN A 70 9.40 -37.07 -4.21
CA GLN A 70 8.01 -37.13 -3.76
C GLN A 70 7.82 -38.19 -2.69
N GLU A 71 8.26 -39.42 -2.93
CA GLU A 71 8.16 -40.55 -1.99
C GLU A 71 8.83 -40.19 -0.65
N LYS A 72 10.05 -39.65 -0.69
CA LYS A 72 10.77 -39.21 0.52
C LYS A 72 9.99 -38.15 1.27
N ILE A 73 9.53 -37.08 0.59
CA ILE A 73 8.79 -35.99 1.24
C ILE A 73 7.51 -36.53 1.87
N LEU A 74 6.74 -37.37 1.15
CA LEU A 74 5.49 -37.93 1.64
C LEU A 74 5.69 -38.97 2.79
N THR A 75 6.89 -39.49 2.93
CA THR A 75 7.27 -40.33 4.08
C THR A 75 7.56 -39.48 5.30
N PHE A 76 8.26 -38.34 5.15
CA PHE A 76 8.55 -37.42 6.23
C PHE A 76 7.34 -36.57 6.65
N LEU A 77 6.46 -36.23 5.71
CA LEU A 77 5.28 -35.39 5.92
C LEU A 77 4.00 -36.12 5.48
N PRO A 78 3.56 -37.14 6.24
CA PRO A 78 2.41 -37.97 5.85
C PRO A 78 1.09 -37.15 5.76
N ALA A 79 1.00 -36.01 6.46
CA ALA A 79 -0.13 -35.12 6.35
C ALA A 79 -0.37 -34.56 4.94
N LEU A 80 0.64 -34.54 4.08
CA LEU A 80 0.52 -34.15 2.65
C LEU A 80 -0.11 -35.22 1.75
N LYS A 81 -0.30 -36.44 2.24
CA LYS A 81 -1.00 -37.53 1.49
C LYS A 81 -2.50 -37.29 1.44
N GLU A 82 -3.04 -36.68 2.50
CA GLU A 82 -4.46 -36.30 2.55
C GLU A 82 -4.72 -35.09 1.68
N PRO A 83 -5.82 -35.01 0.92
CA PRO A 83 -6.13 -33.83 0.14
C PRO A 83 -6.29 -32.60 1.04
N ALA A 84 -5.84 -31.45 0.57
CA ALA A 84 -6.12 -30.20 1.25
C ALA A 84 -7.63 -29.90 1.18
N ALA A 85 -8.19 -29.35 2.26
CA ALA A 85 -9.57 -28.88 2.23
C ALA A 85 -9.70 -27.69 1.28
N GLU A 86 -10.92 -27.38 0.87
CA GLU A 86 -11.21 -26.26 -0.05
C GLU A 86 -10.67 -24.94 0.49
N VAL A 87 -9.92 -24.24 -0.36
CA VAL A 87 -9.36 -22.91 -0.04
C VAL A 87 -10.35 -21.83 -0.49
N ARG A 88 -10.77 -20.98 0.44
CA ARG A 88 -11.63 -19.84 0.15
C ARG A 88 -10.77 -18.66 -0.27
N TYR A 89 -11.13 -18.03 -1.39
CA TYR A 89 -10.45 -16.86 -1.93
C TYR A 89 -11.31 -15.61 -1.77
N GLY A 90 -10.68 -14.48 -1.50
CA GLY A 90 -11.31 -13.16 -1.44
C GLY A 90 -10.60 -12.15 -2.33
N PRO A 91 -11.27 -11.06 -2.75
CA PRO A 91 -10.64 -9.99 -3.49
C PRO A 91 -9.71 -9.19 -2.57
N TYR A 92 -8.52 -8.87 -3.07
CA TYR A 92 -7.55 -8.01 -2.39
C TYR A 92 -7.06 -6.92 -3.35
N VAL A 93 -7.01 -5.68 -2.87
CA VAL A 93 -6.56 -4.50 -3.63
C VAL A 93 -5.40 -3.84 -2.90
N PRO A 94 -4.17 -3.78 -3.46
CA PRO A 94 -2.96 -3.35 -2.77
C PRO A 94 -2.78 -1.83 -2.69
N LEU A 95 -3.83 -1.06 -2.38
CA LEU A 95 -3.76 0.41 -2.30
C LEU A 95 -2.93 0.90 -1.12
N ALA A 96 -3.05 0.27 0.06
CA ALA A 96 -2.30 0.67 1.24
C ALA A 96 -0.77 0.49 1.05
N PRO A 97 -0.27 -0.67 0.57
CA PRO A 97 1.13 -0.84 0.22
C PRO A 97 1.65 0.18 -0.79
N LEU A 98 0.85 0.48 -1.82
CA LEU A 98 1.22 1.46 -2.84
C LEU A 98 1.30 2.89 -2.30
N ALA A 99 0.35 3.31 -1.47
CA ALA A 99 0.39 4.64 -0.85
C ALA A 99 1.65 4.84 0.00
N VAL A 100 2.05 3.82 0.77
CA VAL A 100 3.30 3.82 1.53
C VAL A 100 4.51 3.91 0.61
N LEU A 101 4.55 3.11 -0.47
CA LEU A 101 5.62 3.16 -1.48
C LEU A 101 5.71 4.54 -2.13
N LEU A 102 4.59 5.13 -2.54
CA LEU A 102 4.58 6.47 -3.17
C LEU A 102 5.12 7.53 -2.23
N GLY A 103 4.73 7.51 -0.96
CA GLY A 103 5.30 8.40 0.06
C GLY A 103 6.80 8.22 0.22
N TYR A 104 7.27 6.98 0.27
CA TYR A 104 8.69 6.64 0.37
C TYR A 104 9.49 7.07 -0.87
N ALA A 105 9.01 6.76 -2.08
CA ALA A 105 9.76 6.96 -3.31
C ALA A 105 9.72 8.40 -3.80
N MET A 106 8.55 9.05 -3.74
CA MET A 106 8.33 10.38 -4.30
C MET A 106 8.52 11.50 -3.26
N GLY A 107 8.44 11.16 -1.97
CA GLY A 107 8.48 12.11 -0.85
C GLY A 107 7.12 12.72 -0.53
N ILE A 108 7.08 13.56 0.51
CA ILE A 108 5.84 14.06 1.11
C ILE A 108 4.91 14.73 0.11
N PRO A 109 5.31 15.79 -0.66
CA PRO A 109 4.33 16.53 -1.43
C PRO A 109 3.77 15.72 -2.61
N LEU A 110 4.62 15.04 -3.36
CA LEU A 110 4.16 14.31 -4.54
C LEU A 110 3.33 13.08 -4.17
N GLY A 111 3.75 12.30 -3.17
CA GLY A 111 2.99 11.15 -2.71
C GLY A 111 1.63 11.54 -2.14
N LEU A 112 1.58 12.61 -1.34
CA LEU A 112 0.33 13.16 -0.80
C LEU A 112 -0.61 13.63 -1.91
N VAL A 113 -0.08 14.42 -2.87
CA VAL A 113 -0.86 14.94 -4.00
C VAL A 113 -1.36 13.80 -4.89
N ALA A 114 -0.54 12.75 -5.13
CA ALA A 114 -0.96 11.60 -5.91
C ALA A 114 -2.15 10.86 -5.27
N CYS A 115 -2.06 10.56 -3.97
CA CYS A 115 -3.17 9.93 -3.24
C CYS A 115 -4.40 10.86 -3.18
N GLY A 116 -4.20 12.17 -2.98
CA GLY A 116 -5.29 13.14 -2.98
C GLY A 116 -5.99 13.25 -4.32
N THR A 117 -5.21 13.33 -5.41
CA THR A 117 -5.75 13.36 -6.78
C THR A 117 -6.55 12.09 -7.08
N PHE A 118 -6.03 10.91 -6.72
CA PHE A 118 -6.74 9.65 -6.88
C PHE A 118 -8.09 9.66 -6.16
N ILE A 119 -8.14 10.12 -4.90
CA ILE A 119 -9.38 10.20 -4.12
C ILE A 119 -10.36 11.20 -4.75
N VAL A 120 -9.89 12.41 -5.10
CA VAL A 120 -10.74 13.43 -5.72
C VAL A 120 -11.32 12.94 -7.04
N LEU A 121 -10.50 12.35 -7.91
CA LEU A 121 -10.96 11.80 -9.19
C LEU A 121 -11.99 10.68 -8.99
N GLY A 122 -11.81 9.83 -7.99
CA GLY A 122 -12.78 8.79 -7.66
C GLY A 122 -14.10 9.33 -7.08
N LEU A 123 -14.05 10.45 -6.32
CA LEU A 123 -15.25 11.11 -5.79
C LEU A 123 -16.05 11.84 -6.88
N ILE A 124 -15.41 12.36 -7.93
CA ILE A 124 -16.11 12.92 -9.10
C ILE A 124 -16.43 11.85 -10.15
N GLY A 125 -16.33 10.58 -9.79
CA GLY A 125 -16.52 9.43 -10.66
C GLY A 125 -17.88 9.39 -11.36
N ASP A 126 -18.93 9.88 -10.71
CA ASP A 126 -20.28 9.98 -11.29
C ASP A 126 -20.32 10.85 -12.55
N VAL A 127 -19.43 11.87 -12.62
CA VAL A 127 -19.31 12.76 -13.78
C VAL A 127 -18.43 12.17 -14.87
N THR A 128 -17.35 11.46 -14.46
CA THR A 128 -16.34 10.93 -15.38
C THR A 128 -16.65 9.51 -15.87
N GLY A 129 -17.56 8.81 -15.21
CA GLY A 129 -17.84 7.39 -15.43
C GLY A 129 -16.75 6.45 -14.86
N ILE A 130 -15.74 6.98 -14.14
CA ILE A 130 -14.64 6.21 -13.56
C ILE A 130 -14.93 5.97 -12.08
N LEU A 131 -15.25 4.75 -11.71
CA LEU A 131 -15.60 4.35 -10.33
C LEU A 131 -14.50 3.45 -9.75
N PRO A 132 -13.38 4.01 -9.26
CA PRO A 132 -12.18 3.24 -8.92
C PRO A 132 -12.20 2.61 -7.53
N PHE A 133 -13.17 2.93 -6.69
CA PHE A 133 -13.18 2.43 -5.32
C PHE A 133 -13.93 1.10 -5.21
N ALA A 134 -13.55 0.29 -4.24
CA ALA A 134 -14.26 -0.96 -3.95
C ALA A 134 -15.73 -0.67 -3.61
N GLY A 135 -16.64 -1.10 -4.48
CA GLY A 135 -18.07 -0.79 -4.36
C GLY A 135 -18.54 0.47 -5.11
N GLY A 136 -17.68 1.10 -5.93
CA GLY A 136 -18.07 2.20 -6.80
C GLY A 136 -17.19 3.43 -6.76
N GLY A 137 -17.78 4.59 -6.67
CA GLY A 137 -17.17 5.93 -6.62
C GLY A 137 -18.27 6.96 -6.52
N GLY A 138 -17.96 8.21 -6.88
CA GLY A 138 -18.93 9.29 -6.84
C GLY A 138 -18.98 10.04 -5.51
N VAL A 139 -19.77 11.12 -5.50
CA VAL A 139 -19.83 12.03 -4.35
C VAL A 139 -20.31 11.32 -3.09
N ASP A 140 -21.26 10.41 -3.19
CA ASP A 140 -21.84 9.70 -2.05
C ASP A 140 -20.90 8.64 -1.43
N TYR A 141 -19.75 8.38 -2.06
CA TYR A 141 -18.79 7.39 -1.56
C TYR A 141 -18.22 7.74 -0.18
N TRP A 142 -18.22 9.03 0.22
CA TRP A 142 -17.85 9.41 1.59
C TRP A 142 -18.69 8.69 2.65
N SER A 143 -19.90 8.28 2.29
CA SER A 143 -20.77 7.52 3.20
C SER A 143 -20.38 6.03 3.32
N GLN A 144 -19.50 5.50 2.50
CA GLN A 144 -19.11 4.09 2.54
C GLN A 144 -18.13 3.78 3.67
N PRO A 145 -18.17 2.58 4.27
CA PRO A 145 -17.28 2.20 5.37
C PRO A 145 -15.80 2.19 4.98
N THR A 146 -15.51 2.00 3.69
CA THR A 146 -14.16 1.97 3.13
C THR A 146 -13.52 3.35 2.99
N PHE A 147 -14.31 4.44 3.07
CA PHE A 147 -13.80 5.79 2.85
C PHE A 147 -12.72 6.20 3.85
N GLY A 148 -12.84 5.78 5.12
CA GLY A 148 -11.81 6.04 6.13
C GLY A 148 -10.45 5.45 5.78
N TYR A 149 -10.42 4.30 5.11
CA TYR A 149 -9.18 3.70 4.61
C TYR A 149 -8.57 4.53 3.48
N LEU A 150 -9.40 5.11 2.60
CA LEU A 150 -8.91 6.04 1.56
C LEU A 150 -8.27 7.30 2.16
N LEU A 151 -8.88 7.89 3.19
CA LEU A 151 -8.27 9.00 3.94
C LEU A 151 -6.94 8.57 4.59
N GLY A 152 -6.88 7.32 5.05
CA GLY A 152 -5.67 6.72 5.58
C GLY A 152 -4.51 6.66 4.57
N LEU A 153 -4.79 6.51 3.26
CA LEU A 153 -3.74 6.53 2.22
C LEU A 153 -2.98 7.86 2.17
N LEU A 154 -3.68 8.99 2.32
CA LEU A 154 -3.07 10.33 2.36
C LEU A 154 -2.07 10.44 3.51
N THR A 155 -2.55 10.13 4.72
CA THR A 155 -1.77 10.26 5.94
C THR A 155 -0.62 9.24 6.00
N ALA A 156 -0.83 8.02 5.48
CA ALA A 156 0.21 6.99 5.37
C ALA A 156 1.32 7.40 4.38
N SER A 157 0.95 7.93 3.21
CA SER A 157 1.91 8.44 2.24
C SER A 157 2.72 9.60 2.80
N TRP A 158 2.07 10.55 3.47
CA TRP A 158 2.75 11.64 4.17
C TRP A 158 3.72 11.10 5.23
N PHE A 159 3.29 10.18 6.08
CA PHE A 159 4.10 9.58 7.14
C PHE A 159 5.32 8.85 6.58
N ALA A 160 5.13 7.99 5.58
CA ALA A 160 6.21 7.25 4.95
C ALA A 160 7.26 8.19 4.33
N GLY A 161 6.82 9.22 3.62
CA GLY A 161 7.68 10.28 3.13
C GLY A 161 8.41 11.02 4.24
N ARG A 162 7.76 11.32 5.34
CA ARG A 162 8.34 12.05 6.50
C ARG A 162 9.42 11.26 7.22
N VAL A 163 9.16 9.99 7.51
CA VAL A 163 10.11 9.11 8.23
C VAL A 163 11.38 8.87 7.42
N THR A 164 11.26 8.76 6.10
CA THR A 164 12.38 8.43 5.21
C THR A 164 13.08 9.65 4.60
N LEU A 165 12.68 10.84 5.03
CA LEU A 165 13.09 12.12 4.48
C LEU A 165 14.61 12.37 4.58
N THR A 166 15.17 12.22 5.77
CA THR A 166 16.55 12.65 6.12
C THR A 166 17.55 11.53 5.97
N LEU A 167 17.19 10.31 6.31
CA LEU A 167 18.08 9.14 6.27
C LEU A 167 17.30 7.94 5.69
N ASN A 168 17.89 7.29 4.71
CA ASN A 168 17.33 6.08 4.09
C ASN A 168 17.93 4.82 4.74
N SER A 169 17.73 4.66 6.07
CA SER A 169 18.17 3.46 6.79
C SER A 169 17.11 2.34 6.74
N HIS A 170 17.54 1.08 6.92
CA HIS A 170 16.64 -0.07 6.97
C HIS A 170 15.56 0.08 8.05
N TRP A 171 15.92 0.58 9.23
CA TRP A 171 14.99 0.81 10.32
C TRP A 171 13.92 1.86 10.00
N ARG A 172 14.30 2.93 9.29
CA ARG A 172 13.34 3.95 8.85
C ARG A 172 12.40 3.45 7.77
N ARG A 173 12.88 2.60 6.86
CA ARG A 173 12.02 1.93 5.88
C ARG A 173 11.01 1.00 6.57
N LEU A 174 11.47 0.21 7.55
CA LEU A 174 10.59 -0.65 8.34
C LEU A 174 9.58 0.18 9.14
N ALA A 175 10.01 1.29 9.76
CA ALA A 175 9.11 2.21 10.45
C ALA A 175 8.10 2.87 9.51
N ALA A 176 8.51 3.23 8.28
CA ALA A 176 7.59 3.76 7.26
C ALA A 176 6.57 2.71 6.83
N ALA A 177 6.99 1.45 6.64
CA ALA A 177 6.10 0.34 6.31
C ALA A 177 5.09 0.09 7.44
N ALA A 178 5.57 -0.19 8.65
CA ALA A 178 4.70 -0.53 9.78
C ALA A 178 3.80 0.64 10.20
N GLY A 179 4.36 1.85 10.32
CA GLY A 179 3.59 3.04 10.71
C GLY A 179 2.61 3.49 9.63
N GLY A 180 3.00 3.42 8.34
CA GLY A 180 2.11 3.73 7.23
C GLY A 180 0.90 2.80 7.19
N LEU A 181 1.11 1.48 7.31
CA LEU A 181 0.01 0.51 7.39
C LEU A 181 -0.86 0.73 8.63
N ALA A 182 -0.25 0.92 9.80
CA ALA A 182 -0.98 1.20 11.03
C ALA A 182 -1.89 2.42 10.86
N ILE A 183 -1.41 3.49 10.22
CA ILE A 183 -2.19 4.69 9.95
C ILE A 183 -3.39 4.38 9.04
N VAL A 184 -3.22 3.61 7.96
CA VAL A 184 -4.34 3.25 7.07
C VAL A 184 -5.43 2.50 7.83
N HIS A 185 -5.05 1.45 8.57
CA HIS A 185 -6.01 0.62 9.30
C HIS A 185 -6.66 1.39 10.46
N VAL A 186 -5.89 2.16 11.22
CA VAL A 186 -6.42 2.99 12.32
C VAL A 186 -7.39 4.05 11.77
N SER A 187 -7.05 4.75 10.70
CA SER A 187 -7.95 5.74 10.07
C SER A 187 -9.24 5.09 9.58
N GLY A 188 -9.14 3.93 8.93
CA GLY A 188 -10.30 3.16 8.48
C GLY A 188 -11.20 2.72 9.62
N LEU A 189 -10.62 2.13 10.66
CA LEU A 189 -11.35 1.69 11.84
C LEU A 189 -12.00 2.85 12.60
N LEU A 190 -11.27 3.95 12.81
CA LEU A 190 -11.83 5.15 13.46
C LEU A 190 -13.03 5.69 12.69
N TYR A 191 -12.95 5.76 11.36
CA TYR A 191 -14.06 6.18 10.52
C TYR A 191 -15.26 5.23 10.64
N LEU A 192 -15.02 3.93 10.60
CA LEU A 192 -16.02 2.88 10.71
C LEU A 192 -16.76 2.98 12.06
N PHE A 193 -16.00 3.11 13.17
CA PHE A 193 -16.56 3.27 14.50
C PHE A 193 -17.31 4.60 14.65
N ALA A 194 -16.80 5.70 14.11
CA ALA A 194 -17.49 6.99 14.13
C ALA A 194 -18.84 6.89 13.41
N ARG A 195 -18.90 6.25 12.25
CA ARG A 195 -20.16 5.99 11.55
C ARG A 195 -21.14 5.14 12.37
N TYR A 196 -20.64 4.07 12.98
CA TYR A 196 -21.48 3.24 13.85
C TYR A 196 -22.06 4.05 15.00
N LEU A 197 -21.26 4.91 15.66
CA LEU A 197 -21.74 5.79 16.72
C LEU A 197 -22.79 6.78 16.23
N LEU A 198 -22.60 7.36 15.04
CA LEU A 198 -23.61 8.25 14.45
C LEU A 198 -24.94 7.53 14.22
N ILE A 199 -24.91 6.32 13.68
CA ILE A 199 -26.14 5.50 13.48
C ILE A 199 -26.83 5.24 14.83
N LEU A 200 -26.07 4.88 15.87
CA LEU A 200 -26.64 4.69 17.21
C LEU A 200 -27.30 5.95 17.78
N LEU A 201 -26.68 7.11 17.56
CA LEU A 201 -27.19 8.39 18.05
C LEU A 201 -28.48 8.80 17.36
N PHE A 202 -28.63 8.52 16.07
CA PHE A 202 -29.80 8.94 15.28
C PHE A 202 -30.91 7.89 15.22
N GLU A 203 -30.59 6.61 15.23
CA GLU A 203 -31.55 5.51 15.08
C GLU A 203 -31.87 4.78 16.40
N GLY A 204 -31.07 5.02 17.45
CA GLY A 204 -31.24 4.46 18.81
C GLY A 204 -30.89 2.98 18.93
N ASP A 205 -31.24 2.39 20.09
CA ASP A 205 -30.82 1.03 20.49
C ASP A 205 -31.30 -0.08 19.54
N LYS A 206 -32.41 0.12 18.84
CA LYS A 206 -32.90 -0.87 17.85
C LYS A 206 -31.95 -1.06 16.69
N ALA A 207 -31.23 0.00 16.30
CA ALA A 207 -30.22 -0.07 15.27
C ALA A 207 -28.97 -0.85 15.73
N ALA A 208 -28.63 -0.80 17.02
CA ALA A 208 -27.47 -1.49 17.56
C ALA A 208 -27.50 -3.00 17.27
N VAL A 209 -28.65 -3.63 17.39
CA VAL A 209 -28.82 -5.08 17.17
C VAL A 209 -28.51 -5.46 15.71
N ILE A 210 -28.86 -4.60 14.76
CA ILE A 210 -28.67 -4.84 13.32
C ILE A 210 -27.25 -4.47 12.91
N TRP A 211 -26.74 -3.32 13.38
CA TRP A 211 -25.48 -2.74 12.93
C TRP A 211 -24.24 -3.31 13.63
N GLN A 212 -24.36 -3.88 14.82
CA GLN A 212 -23.23 -4.47 15.53
C GLN A 212 -22.62 -5.69 14.81
N PRO A 213 -23.39 -6.68 14.33
CA PRO A 213 -22.84 -7.77 13.51
C PRO A 213 -22.19 -7.28 12.23
N TRP A 214 -22.82 -6.29 11.55
CA TRP A 214 -22.28 -5.66 10.36
C TRP A 214 -20.94 -4.97 10.63
N LEU A 215 -20.83 -4.21 11.74
CA LEU A 215 -19.58 -3.55 12.11
C LEU A 215 -18.42 -4.54 12.21
N TRP A 216 -18.62 -5.63 12.95
CA TRP A 216 -17.59 -6.65 13.13
C TRP A 216 -17.26 -7.39 11.83
N GLU A 217 -18.22 -7.58 10.97
CA GLU A 217 -17.98 -8.12 9.64
C GLU A 217 -17.10 -7.17 8.80
N GLN A 218 -17.38 -5.88 8.82
CA GLN A 218 -16.55 -4.89 8.13
C GLN A 218 -15.13 -4.81 8.71
N VAL A 219 -14.98 -4.79 10.03
CA VAL A 219 -13.67 -4.83 10.69
C VAL A 219 -12.87 -6.04 10.25
N ARG A 220 -13.50 -7.22 10.24
CA ARG A 220 -12.85 -8.46 9.82
C ARG A 220 -12.48 -8.45 8.35
N ASN A 221 -13.36 -7.97 7.47
CA ASN A 221 -13.15 -7.97 6.03
C ASN A 221 -12.12 -6.91 5.61
N LEU A 222 -12.20 -5.69 6.12
CA LEU A 222 -11.38 -4.56 5.68
C LEU A 222 -10.01 -4.49 6.37
N SER A 223 -9.91 -4.97 7.61
CA SER A 223 -8.63 -4.99 8.33
C SER A 223 -8.15 -6.41 8.60
N GLY A 224 -9.01 -7.29 9.12
CA GLY A 224 -8.58 -8.62 9.54
C GLY A 224 -7.99 -9.47 8.39
N TYR A 225 -8.67 -9.53 7.26
CA TYR A 225 -8.24 -10.34 6.11
C TYR A 225 -7.22 -9.61 5.22
N ALA A 226 -7.27 -8.28 5.16
CA ALA A 226 -6.37 -7.49 4.34
C ALA A 226 -4.99 -7.32 4.98
N LEU A 227 -4.91 -7.13 6.31
CA LEU A 227 -3.67 -6.78 7.01
C LEU A 227 -2.47 -7.71 6.76
N PRO A 228 -2.59 -9.04 6.77
CA PRO A 228 -1.45 -9.91 6.47
C PRO A 228 -0.87 -9.68 5.06
N TYR A 229 -1.75 -9.47 4.08
CA TYR A 229 -1.36 -9.17 2.71
C TYR A 229 -0.77 -7.77 2.58
N ASP A 230 -1.37 -6.78 3.25
CA ASP A 230 -0.83 -5.43 3.30
C ASP A 230 0.58 -5.41 3.89
N ILE A 231 0.84 -6.17 4.97
CA ILE A 231 2.18 -6.33 5.54
C ILE A 231 3.13 -6.95 4.51
N PHE A 232 2.75 -8.06 3.90
CA PHE A 232 3.57 -8.77 2.93
C PHE A 232 3.93 -7.88 1.73
N PHE A 233 2.92 -7.29 1.08
CA PHE A 233 3.14 -6.44 -0.09
C PHE A 233 3.88 -5.14 0.25
N THR A 234 3.62 -4.53 1.42
CA THR A 234 4.35 -3.33 1.85
C THR A 234 5.82 -3.63 2.08
N LEU A 235 6.15 -4.72 2.76
CA LEU A 235 7.54 -5.12 2.97
C LEU A 235 8.24 -5.45 1.65
N ALA A 236 7.57 -6.14 0.73
CA ALA A 236 8.10 -6.42 -0.60
C ALA A 236 8.36 -5.14 -1.39
N LEU A 237 7.38 -4.23 -1.46
CA LEU A 237 7.49 -2.96 -2.19
C LEU A 237 8.53 -2.01 -1.58
N ILE A 238 8.62 -1.92 -0.25
CA ILE A 238 9.65 -1.12 0.42
C ILE A 238 11.03 -1.76 0.26
N GLY A 239 11.11 -3.10 0.20
CA GLY A 239 12.35 -3.82 -0.11
C GLY A 239 12.94 -3.39 -1.46
N ILE A 240 12.12 -3.37 -2.51
CA ILE A 240 12.50 -2.88 -3.85
C ILE A 240 12.39 -1.36 -4.00
N GLY A 241 11.97 -0.65 -2.96
CA GLY A 241 11.71 0.79 -3.01
C GLY A 241 12.97 1.64 -3.21
N SER A 242 14.16 1.15 -2.85
CA SER A 242 15.42 1.89 -3.05
C SER A 242 15.77 2.12 -4.51
N PRO A 243 15.76 1.11 -5.39
CA PRO A 243 15.94 1.34 -6.84
C PRO A 243 14.82 2.19 -7.43
N ILE A 244 13.57 2.04 -6.97
CA ILE A 244 12.46 2.89 -7.43
C ILE A 244 12.71 4.34 -7.05
N ARG A 245 13.09 4.63 -5.81
CA ARG A 245 13.43 5.97 -5.36
C ARG A 245 14.60 6.57 -6.14
N TRP A 246 15.65 5.78 -6.38
CA TRP A 246 16.78 6.20 -7.22
C TRP A 246 16.31 6.55 -8.65
N LEU A 247 15.47 5.72 -9.26
CA LEU A 247 14.89 5.97 -10.58
C LEU A 247 14.08 7.26 -10.61
N VAL A 248 13.21 7.47 -9.61
CA VAL A 248 12.41 8.71 -9.43
C VAL A 248 13.32 9.93 -9.33
N ASP A 249 14.38 9.87 -8.51
CA ASP A 249 15.32 10.98 -8.36
C ASP A 249 16.10 11.22 -9.64
N THR A 250 16.45 10.18 -10.39
CA THR A 250 17.15 10.29 -11.69
C THR A 250 16.26 10.92 -12.75
N LEU A 251 15.03 10.44 -12.92
CA LEU A 251 14.08 10.95 -13.93
C LEU A 251 13.65 12.40 -13.67
N THR A 252 13.69 12.84 -12.42
CA THR A 252 13.29 14.20 -12.06
C THR A 252 14.46 15.18 -11.93
N SER A 253 15.71 14.71 -12.02
CA SER A 253 16.88 15.58 -11.92
C SER A 253 17.01 16.44 -13.17
N PRO A 254 17.09 17.77 -13.05
CA PRO A 254 17.18 18.66 -14.21
C PRO A 254 18.53 18.53 -14.98
N ASP A 255 19.53 17.84 -14.43
CA ASP A 255 20.93 18.00 -14.78
C ASP A 255 21.62 16.80 -15.44
N ILE A 256 20.91 15.83 -15.99
CA ILE A 256 21.59 14.77 -16.78
C ILE A 256 22.12 15.32 -18.10
N ALA A 257 21.49 16.36 -18.64
CA ALA A 257 21.86 16.93 -19.94
C ALA A 257 22.91 18.08 -19.91
N LEU A 258 23.19 18.67 -18.75
CA LEU A 258 23.94 19.93 -18.67
C LEU A 258 25.16 19.92 -17.72
N ARG A 259 25.59 18.78 -17.18
CA ARG A 259 26.87 18.76 -16.47
C ARG A 259 28.01 18.85 -17.50
N PRO A 260 28.78 19.97 -17.51
CA PRO A 260 29.98 20.00 -18.30
C PRO A 260 30.91 18.88 -17.86
N LYS A 261 31.45 18.12 -18.82
CA LYS A 261 32.35 16.97 -18.60
C LYS A 261 33.63 17.32 -17.80
N SER A 262 33.80 18.58 -17.41
CA SER A 262 35.00 19.09 -16.73
C SER A 262 35.09 18.75 -15.23
N THR A 263 33.98 18.43 -14.55
CA THR A 263 33.99 18.17 -13.07
C THR A 263 34.49 16.78 -12.69
N TRP A 264 34.65 15.87 -13.63
CA TRP A 264 35.20 14.53 -13.36
C TRP A 264 36.73 14.52 -13.30
N LYS A 265 37.41 15.42 -14.02
CA LYS A 265 38.89 15.50 -14.00
C LYS A 265 39.44 15.98 -12.65
N HIS A 266 38.83 16.96 -12.02
CA HIS A 266 39.30 17.47 -10.71
C HIS A 266 39.18 16.52 -9.54
N LYS A 267 38.24 15.58 -9.57
CA LYS A 267 38.10 14.58 -8.47
C LYS A 267 39.09 13.43 -8.56
N PHE A 268 39.70 13.18 -9.73
CA PHE A 268 40.74 12.16 -9.85
C PHE A 268 42.13 12.70 -9.55
N GLU A 269 42.35 14.02 -9.68
CA GLU A 269 43.63 14.64 -9.35
C GLU A 269 43.81 14.93 -7.85
N GLU A 270 42.75 14.99 -7.07
CA GLU A 270 42.81 15.11 -5.59
C GLU A 270 43.03 13.77 -4.85
N VAL A 271 43.02 12.65 -5.56
CA VAL A 271 43.14 11.29 -4.94
C VAL A 271 44.48 10.63 -5.34
N LEU A 272 45.27 11.24 -6.21
CA LEU A 272 46.65 10.84 -6.53
C LEU A 272 47.69 11.80 -5.89
#